data_e8e72b3fba8e3d67ba8f72dd47949e56
#
_entry.id   e8e72b3fba8e3d67ba8f72dd47949e56
#
_cell.length_a   1.000
_cell.length_b   1.000
_cell.length_c   1.000
_cell.angle_alpha   90.00
_cell.angle_beta   90.00
_cell.angle_gamma   90.00
#
_symmetry.space_group_name_H-M   'P 1'
#
loop_
_entity.id
_entity.type
_entity.pdbx_description
1 polymer ?
#
loop_
_entity_poly.entity_id
_entity_poly.type
_entity_poly.pdbx_seq_one_letter_code
_entity_poly.pdbx_strand_id
1 'polypeptide(L)'
;MDLAIVLPAVTSILALAFALALFDQWRERRGGFQLIWAIGMVFYGIGAGCEALAAAGGWTEGLYRTWYLTGAVWTAGWLGLGTAYLLGKTRFGYSFALSLFLAGLFTFLVRNRPEYAGAGAMPLLYFIAAGLLALAVAVETYFANDRWPILAASAVVGATILSLVLMATATLPAPGYAVDPATGAPVATLFPPQLRLLTPFLNITGAFALILGAVFSTYVFMPKRRVLAYSLDPNQPGDEFLFNLFIAPFAIAVNLVASLPGTARALVAGRLHSRVPATILIAVGAFVATLGDTLSRFGMTEWFQLGKFLGVLFLFAGFLVSIEVFRVIRVPFTSIRLGRVRQEPAGAERLAAAADVADAPDGTDRSGGPGVPTEHHAG
;
A
#
# COMPACT_ATOMS: atom_id res chain seq x y z
N MET A 1 -28.76 0.29 -21.01
CA MET A 1 -28.06 -0.48 -19.95
C MET A 1 -27.94 0.41 -18.74
N ASP A 2 -28.36 -0.07 -17.58
CA ASP A 2 -28.29 0.69 -16.34
C ASP A 2 -26.82 0.76 -15.87
N LEU A 3 -26.29 1.97 -15.76
CA LEU A 3 -24.91 2.22 -15.29
C LEU A 3 -24.69 1.68 -13.88
N ALA A 4 -25.74 1.61 -13.07
CA ALA A 4 -25.69 1.06 -11.73
C ALA A 4 -25.36 -0.45 -11.71
N ILE A 5 -25.66 -1.17 -12.79
CA ILE A 5 -25.31 -2.59 -12.94
C ILE A 5 -23.98 -2.73 -13.68
N VAL A 6 -23.83 -2.00 -14.80
CA VAL A 6 -22.69 -2.18 -15.71
C VAL A 6 -21.37 -1.80 -15.04
N LEU A 7 -21.32 -0.68 -14.35
CA LEU A 7 -20.07 -0.17 -13.80
C LEU A 7 -19.50 -1.06 -12.69
N PRO A 8 -20.29 -1.53 -11.69
CA PRO A 8 -19.81 -2.50 -10.72
C PRO A 8 -19.44 -3.86 -11.35
N ALA A 9 -20.20 -4.33 -12.35
CA ALA A 9 -19.89 -5.59 -13.03
C ALA A 9 -18.55 -5.54 -13.76
N VAL A 10 -18.30 -4.48 -14.54
CA VAL A 10 -17.02 -4.28 -15.24
C VAL A 10 -15.88 -4.11 -14.23
N THR A 11 -16.12 -3.38 -13.12
CA THR A 11 -15.14 -3.23 -12.04
C THR A 11 -14.78 -4.58 -11.42
N SER A 12 -15.78 -5.43 -11.16
CA SER A 12 -15.58 -6.78 -10.65
C SER A 12 -14.72 -7.63 -11.60
N ILE A 13 -15.09 -7.66 -12.87
CA ILE A 13 -14.35 -8.42 -13.90
C ILE A 13 -12.90 -7.93 -14.00
N LEU A 14 -12.70 -6.61 -14.06
CA LEU A 14 -11.37 -6.01 -14.14
C LEU A 14 -10.50 -6.35 -12.90
N ALA A 15 -11.09 -6.26 -11.71
CA ALA A 15 -10.40 -6.59 -10.47
C ALA A 15 -10.01 -8.07 -10.40
N LEU A 16 -10.90 -8.98 -10.81
CA LEU A 16 -10.62 -10.41 -10.84
C LEU A 16 -9.59 -10.77 -11.92
N ALA A 17 -9.65 -10.13 -13.09
CA ALA A 17 -8.62 -10.29 -14.13
C ALA A 17 -7.25 -9.83 -13.62
N PHE A 18 -7.21 -8.72 -12.89
CA PHE A 18 -5.99 -8.25 -12.25
C PHE A 18 -5.50 -9.21 -11.16
N ALA A 19 -6.38 -9.76 -10.33
CA ALA A 19 -6.04 -10.77 -9.33
C ALA A 19 -5.41 -12.02 -9.99
N LEU A 20 -5.98 -12.49 -11.10
CA LEU A 20 -5.44 -13.62 -11.87
C LEU A 20 -4.05 -13.32 -12.43
N ALA A 21 -3.83 -12.11 -12.96
CA ALA A 21 -2.53 -11.69 -13.46
C ALA A 21 -1.47 -11.64 -12.34
N LEU A 22 -1.83 -11.13 -11.15
CA LEU A 22 -0.95 -11.12 -9.98
C LEU A 22 -0.64 -12.54 -9.47
N PHE A 23 -1.63 -13.42 -9.48
CA PHE A 23 -1.47 -14.81 -9.06
C PHE A 23 -0.56 -15.58 -10.02
N ASP A 24 -0.70 -15.37 -11.35
CA ASP A 24 0.20 -15.96 -12.35
C ASP A 24 1.65 -15.50 -12.13
N GLN A 25 1.87 -14.20 -11.88
CA GLN A 25 3.19 -13.67 -11.53
C GLN A 25 3.73 -14.25 -10.21
N TRP A 26 2.86 -14.44 -9.21
CA TRP A 26 3.28 -15.11 -7.97
C TRP A 26 3.73 -16.55 -8.21
N ARG A 27 3.05 -17.30 -9.07
CA ARG A 27 3.46 -18.68 -9.42
C ARG A 27 4.88 -18.71 -10.03
N GLU A 28 5.23 -17.71 -10.82
CA GLU A 28 6.54 -17.62 -11.48
C GLU A 28 7.64 -17.12 -10.51
N ARG A 29 7.35 -16.08 -9.72
CA ARG A 29 8.37 -15.36 -8.94
C ARG A 29 8.36 -15.68 -7.44
N ARG A 30 7.30 -16.26 -6.93
CA ARG A 30 7.09 -16.60 -5.52
C ARG A 30 7.22 -15.41 -4.56
N GLY A 31 7.03 -14.19 -5.02
CA GLY A 31 7.04 -12.99 -4.18
C GLY A 31 5.78 -12.89 -3.32
N GLY A 32 5.93 -12.83 -1.99
CA GLY A 32 4.79 -12.79 -1.06
C GLY A 32 3.83 -11.62 -1.32
N PHE A 33 4.37 -10.46 -1.72
CA PHE A 33 3.56 -9.27 -2.02
C PHE A 33 2.56 -9.48 -3.17
N GLN A 34 2.93 -10.26 -4.19
CA GLN A 34 2.06 -10.54 -5.34
C GLN A 34 0.83 -11.36 -4.92
N LEU A 35 1.04 -12.39 -4.09
CA LEU A 35 -0.06 -13.19 -3.55
C LEU A 35 -1.00 -12.35 -2.67
N ILE A 36 -0.43 -11.52 -1.81
CA ILE A 36 -1.21 -10.66 -0.90
C ILE A 36 -2.04 -9.65 -1.71
N TRP A 37 -1.47 -9.01 -2.73
CA TRP A 37 -2.21 -8.14 -3.63
C TRP A 37 -3.28 -8.89 -4.42
N ALA A 38 -2.99 -10.12 -4.90
CA ALA A 38 -4.00 -10.95 -5.57
C ALA A 38 -5.21 -11.21 -4.66
N ILE A 39 -4.98 -11.54 -3.39
CA ILE A 39 -6.06 -11.72 -2.39
C ILE A 39 -6.85 -10.41 -2.21
N GLY A 40 -6.17 -9.27 -2.06
CA GLY A 40 -6.82 -7.96 -1.95
C GLY A 40 -7.70 -7.64 -3.17
N MET A 41 -7.21 -7.95 -4.39
CA MET A 41 -7.98 -7.74 -5.63
C MET A 41 -9.15 -8.72 -5.79
N VAL A 42 -9.04 -9.96 -5.28
CA VAL A 42 -10.18 -10.88 -5.19
C VAL A 42 -11.26 -10.29 -4.30
N PHE A 43 -10.91 -9.75 -3.12
CA PHE A 43 -11.88 -9.11 -2.23
C PHE A 43 -12.53 -7.90 -2.90
N TYR A 44 -11.74 -7.08 -3.59
CA TYR A 44 -12.28 -5.94 -4.35
C TYR A 44 -13.29 -6.40 -5.41
N GLY A 45 -12.94 -7.42 -6.18
CA GLY A 45 -13.81 -7.99 -7.22
C GLY A 45 -15.09 -8.58 -6.65
N ILE A 46 -15.02 -9.32 -5.54
CA ILE A 46 -16.21 -9.86 -4.87
C ILE A 46 -17.11 -8.72 -4.37
N GLY A 47 -16.55 -7.70 -3.72
CA GLY A 47 -17.30 -6.55 -3.24
C GLY A 47 -18.06 -5.82 -4.35
N ALA A 48 -17.37 -5.53 -5.47
CA ALA A 48 -18.01 -4.93 -6.66
C ALA A 48 -19.03 -5.87 -7.31
N GLY A 49 -18.75 -7.18 -7.34
CA GLY A 49 -19.70 -8.19 -7.83
C GLY A 49 -20.99 -8.25 -7.03
N CYS A 50 -20.91 -8.13 -5.69
CA CYS A 50 -22.10 -8.06 -4.84
C CYS A 50 -22.96 -6.84 -5.17
N GLU A 51 -22.37 -5.68 -5.45
CA GLU A 51 -23.10 -4.48 -5.86
C GLU A 51 -23.79 -4.66 -7.22
N ALA A 52 -23.10 -5.29 -8.19
CA ALA A 52 -23.70 -5.58 -9.50
C ALA A 52 -24.89 -6.55 -9.39
N LEU A 53 -24.74 -7.61 -8.59
CA LEU A 53 -25.81 -8.59 -8.36
C LEU A 53 -27.00 -7.95 -7.62
N ALA A 54 -26.72 -7.12 -6.64
CA ALA A 54 -27.76 -6.41 -5.90
C ALA A 54 -28.51 -5.38 -6.77
N ALA A 55 -27.80 -4.69 -7.66
CA ALA A 55 -28.43 -3.77 -8.61
C ALA A 55 -29.31 -4.52 -9.64
N ALA A 56 -28.98 -5.76 -9.99
CA ALA A 56 -29.76 -6.58 -10.92
C ALA A 56 -30.96 -7.31 -10.29
N GLY A 57 -30.80 -7.80 -9.04
CA GLY A 57 -31.76 -8.69 -8.40
C GLY A 57 -32.22 -8.27 -7.00
N GLY A 58 -31.75 -7.12 -6.51
CA GLY A 58 -31.99 -6.65 -5.14
C GLY A 58 -30.99 -7.18 -4.11
N TRP A 59 -30.94 -6.49 -2.98
CA TRP A 59 -30.09 -6.88 -1.85
C TRP A 59 -30.67 -8.08 -1.11
N THR A 60 -29.80 -8.97 -0.69
CA THR A 60 -30.07 -10.02 0.30
C THR A 60 -29.10 -9.87 1.47
N GLU A 61 -29.44 -10.43 2.63
CA GLU A 61 -28.55 -10.41 3.79
C GLU A 61 -27.15 -11.00 3.46
N GLY A 62 -27.10 -12.10 2.70
CA GLY A 62 -25.85 -12.74 2.30
C GLY A 62 -24.98 -11.84 1.42
N LEU A 63 -25.56 -11.18 0.41
CA LEU A 63 -24.87 -10.22 -0.44
C LEU A 63 -24.36 -9.02 0.37
N TYR A 64 -25.18 -8.50 1.29
CA TYR A 64 -24.85 -7.35 2.10
C TYR A 64 -23.71 -7.62 3.07
N ARG A 65 -23.69 -8.79 3.73
CA ARG A 65 -22.60 -9.24 4.59
C ARG A 65 -21.30 -9.44 3.80
N THR A 66 -21.38 -10.09 2.65
CA THR A 66 -20.23 -10.36 1.77
C THR A 66 -19.64 -9.05 1.23
N TRP A 67 -20.50 -8.16 0.72
CA TRP A 67 -20.10 -6.84 0.25
C TRP A 67 -19.35 -6.06 1.32
N TYR A 68 -19.87 -6.03 2.55
CA TYR A 68 -19.27 -5.25 3.62
C TYR A 68 -17.90 -5.78 4.00
N LEU A 69 -17.77 -7.09 4.22
CA LEU A 69 -16.48 -7.70 4.58
C LEU A 69 -15.44 -7.51 3.46
N THR A 70 -15.78 -7.89 2.24
CA THR A 70 -14.83 -7.91 1.14
C THR A 70 -14.57 -6.51 0.58
N GLY A 71 -15.59 -5.74 0.29
CA GLY A 71 -15.49 -4.42 -0.34
C GLY A 71 -15.10 -3.32 0.64
N ALA A 72 -15.78 -3.27 1.81
CA ALA A 72 -15.59 -2.15 2.73
C ALA A 72 -14.51 -2.38 3.80
N VAL A 73 -14.27 -3.63 4.25
CA VAL A 73 -13.38 -3.91 5.38
C VAL A 73 -12.01 -4.39 4.92
N TRP A 74 -11.94 -5.42 4.07
CA TRP A 74 -10.68 -6.15 3.85
C TRP A 74 -9.80 -5.59 2.74
N THR A 75 -10.38 -5.12 1.66
CA THR A 75 -9.66 -4.77 0.42
C THR A 75 -8.46 -3.85 0.66
N ALA A 76 -8.68 -2.69 1.28
CA ALA A 76 -7.61 -1.71 1.46
C ALA A 76 -6.50 -2.24 2.39
N GLY A 77 -6.87 -2.92 3.48
CA GLY A 77 -5.92 -3.53 4.41
C GLY A 77 -4.99 -4.53 3.73
N TRP A 78 -5.53 -5.41 2.89
CA TRP A 78 -4.74 -6.41 2.16
C TRP A 78 -3.88 -5.80 1.06
N LEU A 79 -4.36 -4.80 0.34
CA LEU A 79 -3.54 -4.07 -0.65
C LEU A 79 -2.39 -3.32 0.02
N GLY A 80 -2.64 -2.66 1.16
CA GLY A 80 -1.59 -2.03 1.96
C GLY A 80 -0.58 -3.02 2.52
N LEU A 81 -1.03 -4.20 2.96
CA LEU A 81 -0.14 -5.27 3.42
C LEU A 81 0.78 -5.77 2.29
N GLY A 82 0.26 -5.93 1.07
CA GLY A 82 1.10 -6.26 -0.09
C GLY A 82 2.20 -5.23 -0.31
N THR A 83 1.89 -3.95 -0.14
CA THR A 83 2.89 -2.87 -0.21
C THR A 83 3.92 -2.95 0.92
N ALA A 84 3.50 -3.30 2.14
CA ALA A 84 4.40 -3.55 3.26
C ALA A 84 5.41 -4.68 2.94
N TYR A 85 4.95 -5.77 2.35
CA TYR A 85 5.83 -6.86 1.91
C TYR A 85 6.75 -6.48 0.75
N LEU A 86 6.29 -5.67 -0.20
CA LEU A 86 7.13 -5.16 -1.30
C LEU A 86 8.28 -4.29 -0.77
N LEU A 87 7.99 -3.45 0.22
CA LEU A 87 8.93 -2.49 0.79
C LEU A 87 9.58 -2.98 2.09
N GLY A 88 9.46 -4.27 2.41
CA GLY A 88 9.87 -4.87 3.68
C GLY A 88 11.34 -4.67 4.04
N LYS A 89 12.22 -4.60 3.04
CA LYS A 89 13.66 -4.36 3.20
C LYS A 89 14.04 -2.87 3.28
N THR A 90 13.06 -1.98 3.39
CA THR A 90 13.29 -0.54 3.41
C THR A 90 12.85 0.07 4.73
N ARG A 91 13.20 1.33 4.97
CA ARG A 91 12.72 2.12 6.13
C ARG A 91 11.23 2.53 6.02
N PHE A 92 10.50 2.01 5.04
CA PHE A 92 9.07 2.26 4.88
C PHE A 92 8.24 1.78 6.08
N GLY A 93 8.78 0.89 6.90
CA GLY A 93 8.16 0.47 8.17
C GLY A 93 7.76 1.63 9.08
N TYR A 94 8.49 2.76 9.10
CA TYR A 94 8.09 3.96 9.83
C TYR A 94 6.79 4.58 9.30
N SER A 95 6.63 4.64 7.98
CA SER A 95 5.38 5.13 7.36
C SER A 95 4.21 4.19 7.64
N PHE A 96 4.46 2.88 7.65
CA PHE A 96 3.44 1.90 8.01
C PHE A 96 3.06 1.99 9.50
N ALA A 97 4.02 2.14 10.39
CA ALA A 97 3.78 2.37 11.83
C ALA A 97 2.94 3.63 12.06
N LEU A 98 3.27 4.74 11.39
CA LEU A 98 2.48 5.96 11.45
C LEU A 98 1.04 5.73 10.96
N SER A 99 0.85 4.98 9.87
CA SER A 99 -0.48 4.65 9.34
C SER A 99 -1.31 3.84 10.34
N LEU A 100 -0.70 2.85 11.00
CA LEU A 100 -1.35 2.07 12.07
C LEU A 100 -1.76 2.97 13.24
N PHE A 101 -0.85 3.82 13.72
CA PHE A 101 -1.11 4.72 14.82
C PHE A 101 -2.26 5.68 14.50
N LEU A 102 -2.22 6.32 13.32
CA LEU A 102 -3.27 7.25 12.88
C LEU A 102 -4.62 6.54 12.72
N ALA A 103 -4.64 5.30 12.23
CA ALA A 103 -5.87 4.50 12.13
C ALA A 103 -6.47 4.20 13.51
N GLY A 104 -5.63 3.79 14.47
CA GLY A 104 -6.06 3.58 15.86
C GLY A 104 -6.55 4.87 16.53
N LEU A 105 -5.80 5.96 16.35
CA LEU A 105 -6.17 7.28 16.85
C LEU A 105 -7.52 7.74 16.28
N PHE A 106 -7.74 7.58 14.99
CA PHE A 106 -9.01 7.91 14.35
C PHE A 106 -10.17 7.13 14.97
N THR A 107 -10.03 5.80 15.14
CA THR A 107 -11.09 4.98 15.77
C THR A 107 -11.41 5.42 17.19
N PHE A 108 -10.41 5.86 17.96
CA PHE A 108 -10.59 6.39 19.30
C PHE A 108 -11.27 7.77 19.29
N LEU A 109 -10.90 8.67 18.38
CA LEU A 109 -11.48 10.02 18.31
C LEU A 109 -12.95 10.01 17.89
N VAL A 110 -13.36 9.07 17.02
CA VAL A 110 -14.76 8.97 16.57
C VAL A 110 -15.69 8.25 17.55
N ARG A 111 -15.18 7.73 18.66
CA ARG A 111 -15.95 6.90 19.61
C ARG A 111 -17.23 7.54 20.16
N ASN A 112 -17.24 8.86 20.29
CA ASN A 112 -18.39 9.61 20.82
C ASN A 112 -19.44 9.96 19.77
N ARG A 113 -19.24 9.59 18.52
CA ARG A 113 -20.24 9.83 17.48
C ARG A 113 -21.43 8.89 17.67
N PRO A 114 -22.65 9.34 17.42
CA PRO A 114 -23.86 8.52 17.57
C PRO A 114 -23.82 7.21 16.77
N GLU A 115 -23.13 7.22 15.64
CA GLU A 115 -22.94 6.08 14.75
C GLU A 115 -22.24 4.91 15.43
N TYR A 116 -21.40 5.18 16.45
CA TYR A 116 -20.62 4.19 17.19
C TYR A 116 -21.11 3.98 18.63
N ALA A 117 -22.31 4.49 18.95
CA ALA A 117 -22.93 4.25 20.25
C ALA A 117 -23.06 2.73 20.50
N GLY A 118 -22.69 2.29 21.71
CA GLY A 118 -22.66 0.86 22.07
C GLY A 118 -21.39 0.11 21.74
N ALA A 119 -20.35 0.75 21.18
CA ALA A 119 -19.05 0.10 20.95
C ALA A 119 -18.31 -0.25 22.26
N GLY A 120 -18.71 0.30 23.42
CA GLY A 120 -18.12 0.03 24.72
C GLY A 120 -16.64 0.42 24.79
N ALA A 121 -15.79 -0.48 25.29
CA ALA A 121 -14.35 -0.28 25.40
C ALA A 121 -13.57 -0.51 24.08
N MET A 122 -14.20 -1.02 23.03
CA MET A 122 -13.53 -1.44 21.79
C MET A 122 -12.73 -0.30 21.12
N PRO A 123 -13.18 0.97 21.04
CA PRO A 123 -12.37 2.04 20.45
C PRO A 123 -11.02 2.23 21.15
N LEU A 124 -11.01 2.13 22.49
CA LEU A 124 -9.80 2.23 23.29
C LEU A 124 -8.88 1.01 23.07
N LEU A 125 -9.46 -0.19 23.04
CA LEU A 125 -8.69 -1.42 22.81
C LEU A 125 -8.06 -1.42 21.40
N TYR A 126 -8.77 -0.99 20.37
CA TYR A 126 -8.23 -0.84 19.02
C TYR A 126 -7.11 0.19 18.96
N PHE A 127 -7.25 1.32 19.65
CA PHE A 127 -6.20 2.33 19.73
C PHE A 127 -4.94 1.82 20.45
N ILE A 128 -5.09 1.14 21.59
CA ILE A 128 -3.96 0.55 22.32
C ILE A 128 -3.27 -0.52 21.47
N ALA A 129 -4.03 -1.43 20.87
CA ALA A 129 -3.48 -2.48 20.01
C ALA A 129 -2.73 -1.89 18.80
N ALA A 130 -3.32 -0.88 18.14
CA ALA A 130 -2.70 -0.17 17.04
C ALA A 130 -1.40 0.54 17.46
N GLY A 131 -1.41 1.19 18.63
CA GLY A 131 -0.23 1.88 19.18
C GLY A 131 0.91 0.91 19.51
N LEU A 132 0.60 -0.21 20.14
CA LEU A 132 1.60 -1.24 20.46
C LEU A 132 2.17 -1.88 19.18
N LEU A 133 1.33 -2.20 18.20
CA LEU A 133 1.78 -2.72 16.92
C LEU A 133 2.61 -1.69 16.14
N ALA A 134 2.19 -0.42 16.14
CA ALA A 134 2.94 0.66 15.51
C ALA A 134 4.32 0.82 16.14
N LEU A 135 4.40 0.79 17.48
CA LEU A 135 5.67 0.83 18.20
C LEU A 135 6.55 -0.37 17.83
N ALA A 136 6.00 -1.58 17.84
CA ALA A 136 6.74 -2.79 17.47
C ALA A 136 7.27 -2.72 16.03
N VAL A 137 6.46 -2.27 15.06
CA VAL A 137 6.89 -2.06 13.66
C VAL A 137 7.99 -1.01 13.58
N ALA A 138 7.88 0.10 14.33
CA ALA A 138 8.90 1.14 14.35
C ALA A 138 10.23 0.64 14.93
N VAL A 139 10.19 -0.15 16.02
CA VAL A 139 11.36 -0.75 16.67
C VAL A 139 12.05 -1.75 15.72
N GLU A 140 11.29 -2.65 15.09
CA GLU A 140 11.86 -3.59 14.09
C GLU A 140 12.48 -2.85 12.90
N THR A 141 11.84 -1.76 12.46
CA THR A 141 12.38 -0.92 11.39
C THR A 141 13.66 -0.19 11.82
N TYR A 142 13.74 0.26 13.08
CA TYR A 142 14.94 0.89 13.65
C TYR A 142 16.15 -0.05 13.61
N PHE A 143 15.98 -1.28 14.04
CA PHE A 143 17.04 -2.29 14.01
C PHE A 143 17.33 -2.87 12.62
N ALA A 144 16.72 -2.33 11.56
CA ALA A 144 16.83 -2.81 10.19
C ALA A 144 16.48 -4.29 10.01
N ASN A 145 15.58 -4.81 10.86
CA ASN A 145 15.10 -6.17 10.74
C ASN A 145 14.06 -6.28 9.63
N ASP A 146 14.19 -7.31 8.79
CA ASP A 146 13.24 -7.61 7.72
C ASP A 146 11.91 -8.21 8.25
N ARG A 147 11.68 -8.15 9.58
CA ARG A 147 10.53 -8.79 10.25
C ARG A 147 9.31 -7.89 10.41
N TRP A 148 9.45 -6.57 10.28
CA TRP A 148 8.33 -5.66 10.44
C TRP A 148 7.12 -5.98 9.51
N PRO A 149 7.26 -6.53 8.27
CA PRO A 149 6.10 -6.93 7.48
C PRO A 149 5.29 -8.06 8.11
N ILE A 150 5.92 -8.91 8.94
CA ILE A 150 5.20 -9.98 9.69
C ILE A 150 4.30 -9.35 10.75
N LEU A 151 4.76 -8.29 11.43
CA LEU A 151 3.94 -7.53 12.36
C LEU A 151 2.78 -6.81 11.64
N ALA A 152 3.05 -6.24 10.46
CA ALA A 152 2.01 -5.68 9.60
C ALA A 152 0.97 -6.76 9.22
N ALA A 153 1.42 -7.97 8.88
CA ALA A 153 0.52 -9.09 8.59
C ALA A 153 -0.30 -9.50 9.81
N SER A 154 0.29 -9.53 11.00
CA SER A 154 -0.46 -9.86 12.23
C SER A 154 -1.58 -8.86 12.50
N ALA A 155 -1.36 -7.56 12.23
CA ALA A 155 -2.38 -6.52 12.37
C ALA A 155 -3.54 -6.72 11.38
N VAL A 156 -3.21 -6.90 10.09
CA VAL A 156 -4.23 -7.02 9.03
C VAL A 156 -4.98 -8.35 9.12
N VAL A 157 -4.27 -9.47 9.29
CA VAL A 157 -4.89 -10.80 9.40
C VAL A 157 -5.70 -10.90 10.69
N GLY A 158 -5.17 -10.40 11.83
CA GLY A 158 -5.89 -10.36 13.10
C GLY A 158 -7.19 -9.55 13.00
N ALA A 159 -7.16 -8.36 12.39
CA ALA A 159 -8.36 -7.56 12.15
C ALA A 159 -9.32 -8.24 11.16
N THR A 160 -8.81 -8.95 10.15
CA THR A 160 -9.63 -9.75 9.21
C THR A 160 -10.36 -10.85 9.94
N ILE A 161 -9.67 -11.63 10.78
CA ILE A 161 -10.29 -12.71 11.58
C ILE A 161 -11.32 -12.13 12.56
N LEU A 162 -10.96 -11.05 13.27
CA LEU A 162 -11.86 -10.40 14.21
C LEU A 162 -13.14 -9.90 13.51
N SER A 163 -12.99 -9.27 12.35
CA SER A 163 -14.14 -8.78 11.57
C SER A 163 -15.03 -9.93 11.09
N LEU A 164 -14.44 -11.09 10.72
CA LEU A 164 -15.19 -12.28 10.34
C LEU A 164 -16.00 -12.83 11.52
N VAL A 165 -15.38 -12.92 12.71
CA VAL A 165 -16.06 -13.37 13.94
C VAL A 165 -17.20 -12.44 14.31
N LEU A 166 -16.96 -11.11 14.32
CA LEU A 166 -17.98 -10.11 14.61
C LEU A 166 -19.13 -10.15 13.59
N MET A 167 -18.83 -10.40 12.32
CA MET A 167 -19.83 -10.55 11.28
C MET A 167 -20.65 -11.82 11.45
N ALA A 168 -20.01 -12.95 11.77
CA ALA A 168 -20.67 -14.23 11.93
C ALA A 168 -21.62 -14.24 13.15
N THR A 169 -21.29 -13.49 14.20
CA THR A 169 -22.09 -13.39 15.42
C THR A 169 -23.12 -12.25 15.38
N ALA A 170 -23.06 -11.36 14.37
CA ALA A 170 -24.00 -10.26 14.24
C ALA A 170 -25.39 -10.75 13.84
N THR A 171 -26.42 -10.33 14.58
CA THR A 171 -27.82 -10.48 14.19
C THR A 171 -28.28 -9.19 13.53
N LEU A 172 -28.73 -9.29 12.27
CA LEU A 172 -29.23 -8.13 11.55
C LEU A 172 -30.76 -8.12 11.63
N PRO A 173 -31.40 -6.94 11.89
CA PRO A 173 -32.85 -6.82 11.82
C PRO A 173 -33.35 -7.01 10.40
N ALA A 174 -34.58 -7.55 10.23
CA ALA A 174 -35.20 -7.71 8.93
C ALA A 174 -35.28 -6.35 8.19
N PRO A 175 -34.99 -6.30 6.88
CA PRO A 175 -34.75 -7.41 5.93
C PRO A 175 -33.31 -7.91 5.87
N GLY A 176 -32.41 -7.58 6.80
CA GLY A 176 -31.03 -8.02 6.87
C GLY A 176 -30.05 -7.19 6.03
N TYR A 177 -30.50 -6.08 5.43
CA TYR A 177 -29.68 -5.12 4.69
C TYR A 177 -30.24 -3.70 4.84
N ALA A 178 -29.39 -2.70 4.60
CA ALA A 178 -29.79 -1.30 4.54
C ALA A 178 -29.19 -0.62 3.33
N VAL A 179 -30.00 0.20 2.67
CA VAL A 179 -29.60 1.04 1.54
C VAL A 179 -30.01 2.48 1.81
N ASP A 180 -29.25 3.41 1.26
CA ASP A 180 -29.62 4.82 1.26
C ASP A 180 -30.84 5.00 0.35
N PRO A 181 -31.96 5.57 0.86
CA PRO A 181 -33.18 5.75 0.07
C PRO A 181 -33.00 6.66 -1.15
N ALA A 182 -32.04 7.59 -1.09
CA ALA A 182 -31.81 8.54 -2.18
C ALA A 182 -31.02 7.94 -3.34
N THR A 183 -30.12 7.01 -3.04
CA THR A 183 -29.13 6.52 -4.01
C THR A 183 -29.19 5.02 -4.27
N GLY A 184 -29.89 4.27 -3.42
CA GLY A 184 -29.90 2.81 -3.45
C GLY A 184 -28.55 2.17 -3.02
N ALA A 185 -27.55 2.99 -2.68
CA ALA A 185 -26.25 2.49 -2.26
C ALA A 185 -26.33 1.79 -0.90
N PRO A 186 -25.60 0.69 -0.68
CA PRO A 186 -25.59 0.00 0.59
C PRO A 186 -24.92 0.87 1.68
N VAL A 187 -25.53 0.92 2.86
CA VAL A 187 -25.01 1.66 4.02
C VAL A 187 -24.77 0.70 5.18
N ALA A 188 -23.69 0.92 5.93
CA ALA A 188 -23.21 0.00 6.96
C ALA A 188 -23.96 0.10 8.31
N THR A 189 -25.13 0.75 8.36
CA THR A 189 -25.82 1.15 9.59
C THR A 189 -26.32 -0.02 10.44
N LEU A 190 -26.61 -1.17 9.81
CA LEU A 190 -27.11 -2.36 10.53
C LEU A 190 -25.99 -3.16 11.24
N PHE A 191 -24.74 -2.96 10.87
CA PHE A 191 -23.66 -3.72 11.48
C PHE A 191 -23.30 -3.22 12.89
N PRO A 192 -22.84 -4.13 13.78
CA PRO A 192 -22.44 -3.75 15.12
C PRO A 192 -21.38 -2.65 15.12
N PRO A 193 -21.42 -1.69 16.07
CA PRO A 193 -20.46 -0.60 16.14
C PRO A 193 -19.00 -1.07 16.21
N GLN A 194 -18.74 -2.19 16.89
CA GLN A 194 -17.42 -2.79 16.99
C GLN A 194 -16.85 -3.19 15.62
N LEU A 195 -17.67 -3.82 14.79
CA LEU A 195 -17.29 -4.19 13.41
C LEU A 195 -17.09 -2.94 12.54
N ARG A 196 -17.95 -1.93 12.70
CA ARG A 196 -17.88 -0.68 11.93
C ARG A 196 -16.62 0.11 12.24
N LEU A 197 -16.07 0.03 13.45
CA LEU A 197 -14.81 0.64 13.84
C LEU A 197 -13.58 -0.04 13.23
N LEU A 198 -13.65 -1.33 12.87
CA LEU A 198 -12.57 -2.01 12.15
C LEU A 198 -12.44 -1.54 10.70
N THR A 199 -13.51 -1.04 10.09
CA THR A 199 -13.49 -0.52 8.72
C THR A 199 -12.52 0.66 8.56
N PRO A 200 -12.64 1.78 9.31
CA PRO A 200 -11.67 2.86 9.23
C PRO A 200 -10.26 2.41 9.65
N PHE A 201 -10.12 1.50 10.61
CA PHE A 201 -8.84 0.97 11.01
C PHE A 201 -8.10 0.31 9.83
N LEU A 202 -8.71 -0.64 9.14
CA LEU A 202 -8.11 -1.32 8.00
C LEU A 202 -7.97 -0.42 6.78
N ASN A 203 -8.97 0.45 6.51
CA ASN A 203 -8.95 1.33 5.35
C ASN A 203 -7.90 2.43 5.48
N ILE A 204 -7.79 3.08 6.63
CA ILE A 204 -6.77 4.11 6.85
C ILE A 204 -5.37 3.48 6.77
N THR A 205 -5.14 2.39 7.52
CA THR A 205 -3.85 1.69 7.48
C THR A 205 -3.49 1.27 6.06
N GLY A 206 -4.42 0.63 5.35
CA GLY A 206 -4.18 0.08 4.02
C GLY A 206 -4.04 1.14 2.94
N ALA A 207 -4.92 2.15 2.91
CA ALA A 207 -4.87 3.23 1.92
C ALA A 207 -3.61 4.08 2.08
N PHE A 208 -3.26 4.46 3.31
CA PHE A 208 -2.01 5.19 3.55
C PHE A 208 -0.79 4.34 3.20
N ALA A 209 -0.75 3.06 3.57
CA ALA A 209 0.36 2.18 3.19
C ALA A 209 0.51 2.08 1.66
N LEU A 210 -0.59 1.95 0.93
CA LEU A 210 -0.56 1.87 -0.53
C LEU A 210 -0.13 3.20 -1.17
N ILE A 211 -0.73 4.32 -0.77
CA ILE A 211 -0.44 5.65 -1.33
C ILE A 211 0.98 6.09 -0.95
N LEU A 212 1.33 6.06 0.34
CA LEU A 212 2.66 6.47 0.80
C LEU A 212 3.75 5.54 0.26
N GLY A 213 3.46 4.22 0.13
CA GLY A 213 4.39 3.28 -0.48
C GLY A 213 4.65 3.57 -1.95
N ALA A 214 3.61 3.93 -2.71
CA ALA A 214 3.74 4.33 -4.10
C ALA A 214 4.51 5.67 -4.23
N VAL A 215 4.22 6.65 -3.37
CA VAL A 215 4.95 7.94 -3.32
C VAL A 215 6.41 7.72 -2.93
N PHE A 216 6.68 6.93 -1.90
CA PHE A 216 8.03 6.57 -1.48
C PHE A 216 8.81 5.88 -2.61
N SER A 217 8.19 4.90 -3.27
CA SER A 217 8.79 4.20 -4.40
C SER A 217 9.06 5.16 -5.58
N THR A 218 8.12 6.07 -5.88
CA THR A 218 8.34 7.13 -6.88
C THR A 218 9.57 7.96 -6.53
N TYR A 219 9.65 8.43 -5.29
CA TYR A 219 10.76 9.26 -4.82
C TYR A 219 12.10 8.53 -4.87
N VAL A 220 12.13 7.23 -4.56
CA VAL A 220 13.37 6.43 -4.61
C VAL A 220 13.93 6.31 -6.03
N PHE A 221 13.08 6.15 -7.04
CA PHE A 221 13.48 5.86 -8.43
C PHE A 221 13.48 7.07 -9.37
N MET A 222 13.00 8.25 -8.93
CA MET A 222 13.01 9.46 -9.73
C MET A 222 14.38 10.15 -9.70
N PRO A 223 14.74 10.96 -10.74
CA PRO A 223 15.90 11.83 -10.69
C PRO A 223 15.78 12.84 -9.53
N LYS A 224 16.57 12.65 -8.47
CA LYS A 224 16.43 13.40 -7.22
C LYS A 224 17.10 14.76 -7.29
N ARG A 225 16.38 15.80 -6.82
CA ARG A 225 16.95 17.09 -6.44
C ARG A 225 16.79 17.24 -4.92
N ARG A 226 17.89 17.07 -4.17
CA ARG A 226 17.88 17.26 -2.71
C ARG A 226 17.98 18.75 -2.40
N VAL A 227 16.92 19.31 -1.85
CA VAL A 227 16.86 20.70 -1.34
C VAL A 227 17.00 20.69 0.17
N LEU A 228 16.38 19.72 0.83
CA LEU A 228 16.49 19.49 2.28
C LEU A 228 17.24 18.19 2.55
N ALA A 229 18.26 18.27 3.38
CA ALA A 229 18.98 17.09 3.88
C ALA A 229 18.20 16.45 5.03
N TYR A 230 18.18 15.12 5.06
CA TYR A 230 17.69 14.31 6.17
C TYR A 230 18.35 12.93 6.11
N SER A 231 18.43 12.26 7.25
CA SER A 231 18.88 10.87 7.34
C SER A 231 17.91 10.07 8.20
N LEU A 232 17.60 8.85 7.76
CA LEU A 232 16.83 7.87 8.54
C LEU A 232 17.76 6.71 8.96
N ASP A 233 19.07 6.89 8.87
CA ASP A 233 20.04 5.92 9.33
C ASP A 233 20.39 6.21 10.80
N PRO A 234 20.03 5.30 11.74
CA PRO A 234 20.35 5.47 13.15
C PRO A 234 21.84 5.36 13.47
N ASN A 235 22.65 4.81 12.56
CA ASN A 235 24.08 4.65 12.74
C ASN A 235 24.90 5.88 12.32
N GLN A 236 24.25 6.91 11.75
CA GLN A 236 24.96 8.16 11.47
C GLN A 236 25.29 8.89 12.78
N PRO A 237 26.53 9.37 12.92
CA PRO A 237 26.93 10.10 14.12
C PRO A 237 26.14 11.39 14.25
N GLY A 238 25.46 11.56 15.37
CA GLY A 238 24.66 12.74 15.76
C GLY A 238 23.37 12.35 16.47
N ASP A 239 23.01 13.09 17.52
CA ASP A 239 21.81 12.86 18.33
C ASP A 239 20.50 13.23 17.63
N GLU A 240 20.52 13.31 16.28
CA GLU A 240 19.45 13.91 15.49
C GLU A 240 18.49 12.90 14.87
N PHE A 241 18.61 11.58 15.17
CA PHE A 241 17.75 10.57 14.53
C PHE A 241 16.26 10.86 14.76
N LEU A 242 15.86 11.16 15.98
CA LEU A 242 14.45 11.50 16.29
C LEU A 242 14.01 12.76 15.57
N PHE A 243 14.85 13.79 15.54
CA PHE A 243 14.58 15.03 14.80
C PHE A 243 14.44 14.74 13.31
N ASN A 244 15.37 13.97 12.74
CA ASN A 244 15.31 13.54 11.34
C ASN A 244 14.06 12.71 11.03
N LEU A 245 13.59 11.88 11.95
CA LEU A 245 12.34 11.12 11.78
C LEU A 245 11.12 12.04 11.62
N PHE A 246 11.07 13.14 12.38
CA PHE A 246 10.00 14.15 12.26
C PHE A 246 10.15 15.01 11.01
N ILE A 247 11.38 15.36 10.62
CA ILE A 247 11.65 16.22 9.46
C ILE A 247 11.56 15.45 8.14
N ALA A 248 11.88 14.14 8.13
CA ALA A 248 11.93 13.33 6.92
C ALA A 248 10.65 13.41 6.05
N PRO A 249 9.43 13.34 6.58
CA PRO A 249 8.21 13.45 5.76
C PRO A 249 8.15 14.78 5.00
N PHE A 250 8.50 15.89 5.66
CA PHE A 250 8.51 17.22 5.05
C PHE A 250 9.66 17.35 4.04
N ALA A 251 10.85 16.87 4.40
CA ALA A 251 12.01 16.88 3.50
C ALA A 251 11.76 16.03 2.25
N ILE A 252 11.14 14.85 2.40
CA ILE A 252 10.75 13.99 1.28
C ILE A 252 9.74 14.73 0.40
N ALA A 253 8.72 15.37 0.97
CA ALA A 253 7.70 16.10 0.22
C ALA A 253 8.32 17.26 -0.58
N VAL A 254 9.17 18.09 0.06
CA VAL A 254 9.86 19.20 -0.59
C VAL A 254 10.81 18.70 -1.68
N ASN A 255 11.61 17.69 -1.41
CA ASN A 255 12.54 17.10 -2.36
C ASN A 255 11.79 16.42 -3.53
N LEU A 256 10.65 15.79 -3.28
CA LEU A 256 9.77 15.21 -4.30
C LEU A 256 9.31 16.30 -5.28
N VAL A 257 8.74 17.39 -4.75
CA VAL A 257 8.26 18.53 -5.56
C VAL A 257 9.41 19.16 -6.35
N ALA A 258 10.56 19.40 -5.71
CA ALA A 258 11.74 19.94 -6.35
C ALA A 258 12.31 19.03 -7.46
N SER A 259 12.03 17.73 -7.40
CA SER A 259 12.49 16.74 -8.39
C SER A 259 11.54 16.60 -9.59
N LEU A 260 10.29 17.09 -9.51
CA LEU A 260 9.29 16.94 -10.57
C LEU A 260 9.75 17.49 -11.94
N PRO A 261 10.39 18.68 -12.05
CA PRO A 261 10.84 19.17 -13.35
C PRO A 261 11.90 18.29 -14.01
N GLY A 262 12.83 17.73 -13.20
CA GLY A 262 13.84 16.78 -13.68
C GLY A 262 13.20 15.46 -14.15
N THR A 263 12.22 14.99 -13.40
CA THR A 263 11.47 13.78 -13.74
C THR A 263 10.67 13.94 -15.03
N ALA A 264 10.01 15.09 -15.23
CA ALA A 264 9.29 15.39 -16.47
C ALA A 264 10.23 15.42 -17.68
N ARG A 265 11.40 16.05 -17.56
CA ARG A 265 12.41 16.03 -18.63
C ARG A 265 12.92 14.62 -18.93
N ALA A 266 13.17 13.81 -17.90
CA ALA A 266 13.60 12.42 -18.07
C ALA A 266 12.53 11.54 -18.73
N LEU A 267 11.24 11.80 -18.43
CA LEU A 267 10.11 11.13 -19.07
C LEU A 267 10.04 11.43 -20.56
N VAL A 268 10.09 12.72 -20.94
CA VAL A 268 10.08 13.16 -22.35
C VAL A 268 11.29 12.62 -23.10
N ALA A 269 12.45 12.56 -22.45
CA ALA A 269 13.69 12.01 -23.03
C ALA A 269 13.72 10.47 -23.08
N GLY A 270 12.67 9.76 -22.60
CA GLY A 270 12.62 8.30 -22.56
C GLY A 270 13.63 7.64 -21.61
N ARG A 271 14.22 8.41 -20.70
CA ARG A 271 15.28 7.96 -19.75
C ARG A 271 14.75 7.71 -18.34
N LEU A 272 13.44 7.80 -18.14
CA LEU A 272 12.84 7.61 -16.83
C LEU A 272 12.76 6.09 -16.50
N HIS A 273 13.12 5.75 -15.26
CA HIS A 273 12.99 4.38 -14.77
C HIS A 273 11.53 3.91 -14.80
N SER A 274 11.25 2.69 -15.28
CA SER A 274 9.88 2.18 -15.49
C SER A 274 9.02 2.13 -14.22
N ARG A 275 9.64 2.05 -13.04
CA ARG A 275 8.93 2.10 -11.75
C ARG A 275 8.26 3.44 -11.49
N VAL A 276 8.81 4.56 -11.96
CA VAL A 276 8.26 5.89 -11.67
C VAL A 276 6.86 6.06 -12.26
N PRO A 277 6.62 5.87 -13.58
CA PRO A 277 5.26 5.95 -14.12
C PRO A 277 4.32 4.89 -13.52
N ALA A 278 4.83 3.68 -13.23
CA ALA A 278 4.05 2.63 -12.59
C ALA A 278 3.53 3.04 -11.21
N THR A 279 4.42 3.55 -10.35
CA THR A 279 4.06 3.94 -8.98
C THR A 279 3.22 5.20 -8.94
N ILE A 280 3.38 6.13 -9.89
CA ILE A 280 2.46 7.27 -10.05
C ILE A 280 1.05 6.79 -10.37
N LEU A 281 0.89 5.88 -11.33
CA LEU A 281 -0.42 5.31 -11.67
C LEU A 281 -1.06 4.57 -10.48
N ILE A 282 -0.26 3.81 -9.71
CA ILE A 282 -0.73 3.14 -8.49
C ILE A 282 -1.19 4.17 -7.45
N ALA A 283 -0.41 5.23 -7.22
CA ALA A 283 -0.78 6.29 -6.27
C ALA A 283 -2.07 7.00 -6.70
N VAL A 284 -2.20 7.34 -7.98
CA VAL A 284 -3.41 7.97 -8.55
C VAL A 284 -4.61 7.03 -8.41
N GLY A 285 -4.45 5.73 -8.75
CA GLY A 285 -5.53 4.75 -8.62
C GLY A 285 -6.01 4.59 -7.19
N ALA A 286 -5.10 4.48 -6.23
CA ALA A 286 -5.43 4.40 -4.81
C ALA A 286 -6.11 5.68 -4.31
N PHE A 287 -5.62 6.85 -4.72
CA PHE A 287 -6.20 8.14 -4.35
C PHE A 287 -7.60 8.33 -4.93
N VAL A 288 -7.81 8.01 -6.21
CA VAL A 288 -9.12 8.13 -6.89
C VAL A 288 -10.16 7.21 -6.24
N ALA A 289 -9.79 5.96 -5.92
CA ALA A 289 -10.68 5.04 -5.22
C ALA A 289 -11.06 5.57 -3.83
N THR A 290 -10.09 6.08 -3.06
CA THR A 290 -10.29 6.65 -1.72
C THR A 290 -11.13 7.91 -1.78
N LEU A 291 -10.91 8.78 -2.77
CA LEU A 291 -11.67 10.00 -2.98
C LEU A 291 -13.12 9.68 -3.31
N GLY A 292 -13.39 8.70 -4.18
CA GLY A 292 -14.74 8.24 -4.51
C GLY A 292 -15.52 7.78 -3.28
N ASP A 293 -14.89 6.96 -2.41
CA ASP A 293 -15.49 6.53 -1.13
C ASP A 293 -15.74 7.72 -0.18
N THR A 294 -14.80 8.67 -0.12
CA THR A 294 -14.94 9.86 0.72
C THR A 294 -16.08 10.75 0.24
N LEU A 295 -16.15 11.03 -1.07
CA LEU A 295 -17.20 11.87 -1.67
C LEU A 295 -18.60 11.26 -1.48
N SER A 296 -18.72 9.93 -1.55
CA SER A 296 -20.00 9.26 -1.31
C SER A 296 -20.53 9.50 0.10
N ARG A 297 -19.63 9.59 1.10
CA ARG A 297 -20.01 9.92 2.49
C ARG A 297 -20.50 11.36 2.69
N PHE A 298 -20.17 12.25 1.75
CA PHE A 298 -20.67 13.62 1.68
C PHE A 298 -21.91 13.76 0.77
N GLY A 299 -22.54 12.66 0.37
CA GLY A 299 -23.75 12.64 -0.43
C GLY A 299 -23.53 12.71 -1.95
N MET A 300 -22.27 12.74 -2.42
CA MET A 300 -21.95 12.72 -3.85
C MET A 300 -21.74 11.27 -4.34
N THR A 301 -22.81 10.49 -4.27
CA THR A 301 -22.78 9.05 -4.53
C THR A 301 -22.61 8.68 -6.00
N GLU A 302 -22.92 9.59 -6.92
CA GLU A 302 -22.75 9.39 -8.38
C GLU A 302 -21.29 9.09 -8.76
N TRP A 303 -20.33 9.70 -8.05
CA TRP A 303 -18.91 9.52 -8.29
C TRP A 303 -18.30 8.25 -7.66
N PHE A 304 -19.05 7.60 -6.78
CA PHE A 304 -18.54 6.44 -6.04
C PHE A 304 -18.17 5.27 -6.96
N GLN A 305 -19.11 4.86 -7.82
CA GLN A 305 -18.87 3.73 -8.74
C GLN A 305 -17.81 4.06 -9.79
N LEU A 306 -17.83 5.29 -10.31
CA LEU A 306 -16.80 5.75 -11.24
C LEU A 306 -15.42 5.80 -10.57
N GLY A 307 -15.33 6.30 -9.35
CA GLY A 307 -14.08 6.32 -8.56
C GLY A 307 -13.51 4.93 -8.33
N LYS A 308 -14.35 3.96 -8.00
CA LYS A 308 -13.96 2.55 -7.85
C LYS A 308 -13.43 1.97 -9.17
N PHE A 309 -14.14 2.17 -10.27
CA PHE A 309 -13.72 1.70 -11.59
C PHE A 309 -12.40 2.31 -12.02
N LEU A 310 -12.27 3.63 -11.99
CA LEU A 310 -11.04 4.33 -12.35
C LEU A 310 -9.88 3.95 -11.42
N GLY A 311 -10.16 3.78 -10.13
CA GLY A 311 -9.17 3.33 -9.16
C GLY A 311 -8.54 1.99 -9.55
N VAL A 312 -9.36 0.98 -9.84
CA VAL A 312 -8.87 -0.33 -10.30
C VAL A 312 -8.18 -0.23 -11.63
N LEU A 313 -8.70 0.55 -12.57
CA LEU A 313 -8.09 0.74 -13.88
C LEU A 313 -6.68 1.32 -13.78
N PHE A 314 -6.48 2.37 -12.99
CA PHE A 314 -5.18 2.98 -12.79
C PHE A 314 -4.24 2.06 -11.99
N LEU A 315 -4.72 1.37 -10.97
CA LEU A 315 -3.94 0.37 -10.24
C LEU A 315 -3.44 -0.70 -11.21
N PHE A 316 -4.33 -1.30 -12.00
CA PHE A 316 -3.97 -2.35 -12.96
C PHE A 316 -3.00 -1.82 -14.01
N ALA A 317 -3.26 -0.66 -14.60
CA ALA A 317 -2.35 -0.03 -15.57
C ALA A 317 -0.97 0.22 -14.95
N GLY A 318 -0.89 0.71 -13.70
CA GLY A 318 0.35 0.91 -12.98
C GLY A 318 1.15 -0.38 -12.80
N PHE A 319 0.47 -1.45 -12.42
CA PHE A 319 1.12 -2.77 -12.31
C PHE A 319 1.58 -3.32 -13.67
N LEU A 320 0.82 -3.14 -14.74
CA LEU A 320 1.20 -3.58 -16.09
C LEU A 320 2.45 -2.83 -16.61
N VAL A 321 2.60 -1.55 -16.27
CA VAL A 321 3.77 -0.75 -16.64
C VAL A 321 5.01 -1.15 -15.84
N SER A 322 4.84 -1.72 -14.65
CA SER A 322 5.94 -2.12 -13.78
C SER A 322 6.62 -3.41 -14.28
N ILE A 323 7.79 -3.28 -14.89
CA ILE A 323 8.61 -4.42 -15.35
C ILE A 323 8.97 -5.37 -14.20
N GLU A 324 9.00 -4.89 -12.96
CA GLU A 324 9.29 -5.73 -11.81
C GLU A 324 8.14 -6.63 -11.41
N VAL A 325 6.92 -6.19 -11.66
CA VAL A 325 5.72 -7.00 -11.43
C VAL A 325 5.47 -7.89 -12.65
N PHE A 326 5.60 -7.34 -13.85
CA PHE A 326 5.32 -8.06 -15.10
C PHE A 326 6.48 -7.94 -16.09
N ARG A 327 7.38 -8.93 -16.15
CA ARG A 327 8.35 -9.06 -17.26
C ARG A 327 7.68 -9.48 -18.57
N VAL A 328 6.73 -10.38 -18.47
CA VAL A 328 5.93 -10.92 -19.59
C VAL A 328 4.52 -11.07 -19.08
N ILE A 329 3.56 -10.43 -19.74
CA ILE A 329 2.15 -10.63 -19.47
C ILE A 329 1.74 -11.88 -20.24
N ARG A 330 1.38 -12.94 -19.53
CA ARG A 330 0.70 -14.07 -20.12
C ARG A 330 -0.80 -13.84 -20.02
N VAL A 331 -1.51 -14.12 -21.11
CA VAL A 331 -2.96 -14.28 -20.98
C VAL A 331 -3.21 -15.55 -20.18
N PRO A 332 -3.81 -15.45 -18.97
CA PRO A 332 -4.01 -16.61 -18.09
C PRO A 332 -4.63 -17.78 -18.89
N PHE A 333 -4.12 -18.99 -18.66
CA PHE A 333 -4.56 -20.22 -19.30
C PHE A 333 -4.32 -20.32 -20.82
N THR A 334 -3.50 -19.45 -21.43
CA THR A 334 -3.13 -19.49 -22.84
C THR A 334 -1.62 -19.52 -23.02
N SER A 335 -1.16 -19.88 -24.23
CA SER A 335 0.24 -19.78 -24.63
C SER A 335 0.66 -18.38 -25.08
N ILE A 336 -0.27 -17.43 -25.10
CA ILE A 336 -0.05 -16.07 -25.59
C ILE A 336 0.75 -15.28 -24.56
N ARG A 337 1.94 -14.82 -24.96
CA ARG A 337 2.82 -13.97 -24.17
C ARG A 337 2.85 -12.58 -24.80
N LEU A 338 2.40 -11.58 -24.06
CA LEU A 338 2.52 -10.16 -24.40
C LEU A 338 3.66 -9.56 -23.57
N GLY A 339 4.77 -9.22 -24.18
CA GLY A 339 5.88 -8.58 -23.49
C GLY A 339 6.90 -8.05 -24.46
N ARG A 340 7.39 -6.83 -24.22
CA ARG A 340 8.61 -6.32 -24.84
C ARG A 340 9.80 -6.94 -24.11
N VAL A 341 10.49 -7.87 -24.73
CA VAL A 341 11.86 -8.19 -24.36
C VAL A 341 12.70 -6.96 -24.75
N ARG A 342 12.82 -5.99 -23.85
CA ARG A 342 13.85 -4.98 -23.99
C ARG A 342 15.16 -5.70 -23.70
N GLN A 343 15.96 -5.95 -24.72
CA GLN A 343 17.38 -6.27 -24.52
C GLN A 343 17.96 -5.08 -23.76
N GLU A 344 18.21 -5.26 -22.48
CA GLU A 344 19.08 -4.31 -21.76
C GLU A 344 20.42 -4.30 -22.49
N PRO A 345 20.92 -3.13 -22.90
CA PRO A 345 22.26 -3.06 -23.45
C PRO A 345 23.21 -3.62 -22.36
N ALA A 346 24.04 -4.55 -22.72
CA ALA A 346 25.00 -5.25 -21.83
C ALA A 346 25.98 -4.32 -21.07
N GLY A 347 25.79 -3.01 -21.17
CA GLY A 347 26.50 -1.96 -20.43
C GLY A 347 25.81 -1.48 -19.15
N ALA A 348 24.49 -1.72 -18.97
CA ALA A 348 23.76 -1.16 -17.81
C ALA A 348 24.13 -1.87 -16.49
N GLU A 349 24.37 -3.18 -16.52
CA GLU A 349 24.87 -3.92 -15.36
C GLU A 349 26.32 -3.53 -15.00
N ARG A 350 27.16 -3.23 -16.01
CA ARG A 350 28.51 -2.75 -15.78
C ARG A 350 28.55 -1.32 -15.23
N LEU A 351 27.60 -0.46 -15.60
CA LEU A 351 27.47 0.88 -15.05
C LEU A 351 26.89 0.87 -13.63
N ALA A 352 25.95 -0.02 -13.30
CA ALA A 352 25.46 -0.21 -11.95
C ALA A 352 26.54 -0.78 -11.01
N ALA A 353 27.30 -1.77 -11.47
CA ALA A 353 28.45 -2.31 -10.73
C ALA A 353 29.60 -1.30 -10.58
N ALA A 354 29.84 -0.44 -11.58
CA ALA A 354 30.83 0.62 -11.50
C ALA A 354 30.39 1.79 -10.58
N ALA A 355 29.10 2.05 -10.46
CA ALA A 355 28.56 3.03 -9.52
C ALA A 355 28.64 2.54 -8.06
N ASP A 356 28.44 1.26 -7.82
CA ASP A 356 28.62 0.64 -6.49
C ASP A 356 30.09 0.63 -6.05
N VAL A 357 31.03 0.49 -6.99
CA VAL A 357 32.48 0.56 -6.72
C VAL A 357 32.96 2.00 -6.52
N ALA A 358 32.32 2.98 -7.14
CA ALA A 358 32.66 4.41 -6.99
C ALA A 358 32.14 5.04 -5.67
N ASP A 359 31.17 4.40 -5.01
CA ASP A 359 30.63 4.83 -3.69
C ASP A 359 31.29 4.08 -2.51
N ALA A 360 32.25 3.19 -2.76
CA ALA A 360 33.08 2.58 -1.71
C ALA A 360 34.05 3.65 -1.19
N PRO A 361 34.16 3.87 0.14
CA PRO A 361 35.12 4.81 0.69
C PRO A 361 36.54 4.35 0.36
N ASP A 362 37.29 5.25 -0.24
CA ASP A 362 38.69 5.08 -0.63
C ASP A 362 39.56 4.77 0.62
N GLY A 363 39.76 3.47 0.87
CA GLY A 363 40.52 2.93 1.99
C GLY A 363 41.98 2.72 1.62
N THR A 364 42.66 3.74 1.09
CA THR A 364 44.11 3.70 0.91
C THR A 364 44.82 4.86 1.60
N ASP A 365 44.91 4.77 2.93
CA ASP A 365 45.98 5.43 3.64
C ASP A 365 47.06 4.33 3.91
N ARG A 366 47.95 4.11 2.95
CA ARG A 366 49.19 3.39 3.09
C ARG A 366 50.33 4.37 3.07
N SER A 367 50.55 5.07 4.17
CA SER A 367 51.84 5.71 4.47
C SER A 367 52.70 4.73 5.31
N GLY A 368 53.26 3.74 4.64
CA GLY A 368 54.35 2.94 5.15
C GLY A 368 55.65 3.53 4.67
N GLY A 369 56.28 4.41 5.45
CA GLY A 369 57.62 4.88 5.22
C GLY A 369 58.66 3.74 5.46
N PRO A 370 59.80 3.72 4.74
CA PRO A 370 60.76 2.66 4.84
C PRO A 370 61.54 2.79 6.16
N GLY A 371 61.54 1.69 6.93
CA GLY A 371 62.40 1.53 8.14
C GLY A 371 63.86 1.55 7.83
N VAL A 372 64.58 2.39 8.49
CA VAL A 372 66.04 2.43 8.56
C VAL A 372 66.53 1.32 9.51
N PRO A 373 67.48 0.46 9.13
CA PRO A 373 68.05 -0.50 10.06
C PRO A 373 69.08 0.17 11.00
N THR A 374 68.83 0.13 12.30
CA THR A 374 69.82 0.47 13.32
C THR A 374 70.65 -0.77 13.69
N GLU A 375 71.95 -0.66 13.46
CA GLU A 375 72.94 -1.62 13.85
C GLU A 375 73.01 -1.80 15.38
N HIS A 376 73.38 -3.06 15.74
CA HIS A 376 73.84 -3.50 17.05
C HIS A 376 75.12 -2.75 17.49
N HIS A 377 75.16 -2.28 18.72
CA HIS A 377 76.36 -2.33 19.54
C HIS A 377 76.03 -2.78 20.97
N ALA A 378 76.80 -3.79 21.37
CA ALA A 378 76.81 -4.42 22.67
C ALA A 378 77.35 -3.44 23.76
N GLY A 379 76.90 -3.67 24.96
CA GLY A 379 77.36 -3.11 26.22
C GLY A 379 76.49 -3.64 27.33
#